data_883b52a7a46ce76cf57aa5f896e49380
#
_entry.id   883b52a7a46ce76cf57aa5f896e49380
#
_cell.length_a   1.000
_cell.length_b   1.000
_cell.length_c   1.000
_cell.angle_alpha   90.00
_cell.angle_beta   90.00
_cell.angle_gamma   90.00
#
_symmetry.space_group_name_H-M   'P 1'
#
loop_
_entity.id
_entity.type
_entity.pdbx_description
1 polymer ?
#
loop_
_entity_poly.entity_id
_entity_poly.type
_entity_poly.pdbx_seq_one_letter_code
_entity_poly.pdbx_strand_id
1 'polypeptide(L)'
;MPVATAFFRTIILYLLLIVGLRLTGKRQIGELEPIELVLTMLLSDLASVPMQDFDSPLINGVVPILTLLALTTLLSYISFRSGRFRSLICGEPAIVVRCGRLQQRAMRHNRMTVDELMEDLRGQGVTNLKDVKYAVLETSGQVSVCLLYTSPSPRDTERS
;
A
#
# COMPACT_ATOMS: atom_id res chain seq x y z
N MET A 1 9.66 34.14 -22.65
CA MET A 1 10.36 33.43 -21.55
C MET A 1 9.52 32.34 -20.84
N PRO A 2 8.41 31.81 -21.41
CA PRO A 2 7.58 30.82 -20.70
C PRO A 2 8.30 29.47 -20.49
N VAL A 3 9.14 29.05 -21.44
CA VAL A 3 9.81 27.73 -21.39
C VAL A 3 10.81 27.62 -20.20
N ALA A 4 11.58 28.65 -19.97
CA ALA A 4 12.54 28.66 -18.83
C ALA A 4 11.79 28.65 -17.49
N THR A 5 10.70 29.40 -17.38
CA THR A 5 9.86 29.40 -16.18
C THR A 5 9.22 28.04 -15.92
N ALA A 6 8.72 27.38 -16.96
CA ALA A 6 8.19 26.01 -16.88
C ALA A 6 9.27 25.05 -16.38
N PHE A 7 10.47 25.12 -16.95
CA PHE A 7 11.57 24.25 -16.58
C PHE A 7 11.96 24.37 -15.08
N PHE A 8 12.11 25.58 -14.58
CA PHE A 8 12.43 25.80 -13.17
C PHE A 8 11.30 25.40 -12.23
N ARG A 9 10.02 25.70 -12.58
CA ARG A 9 8.87 25.30 -11.79
C ARG A 9 8.77 23.77 -11.69
N THR A 10 8.97 23.07 -12.78
CA THR A 10 8.95 21.60 -12.82
C THR A 10 10.03 21.01 -11.92
N ILE A 11 11.26 21.53 -11.98
CA ILE A 11 12.36 21.06 -11.12
C ILE A 11 12.03 21.29 -9.63
N ILE A 12 11.56 22.48 -9.28
CA ILE A 12 11.24 22.82 -7.88
C ILE A 12 10.14 21.89 -7.35
N LEU A 13 9.04 21.73 -8.09
CA LEU A 13 7.93 20.88 -7.68
C LEU A 13 8.34 19.39 -7.64
N TYR A 14 9.13 18.92 -8.59
CA TYR A 14 9.63 17.56 -8.61
C TYR A 14 10.50 17.26 -7.39
N LEU A 15 11.45 18.15 -7.06
CA LEU A 15 12.28 18.00 -5.86
C LEU A 15 11.44 18.06 -4.58
N LEU A 16 10.48 18.97 -4.51
CA LEU A 16 9.54 19.07 -3.39
C LEU A 16 8.78 17.77 -3.16
N LEU A 17 8.26 17.17 -4.23
CA LEU A 17 7.52 15.91 -4.17
C LEU A 17 8.42 14.74 -3.74
N ILE A 18 9.62 14.61 -4.31
CA ILE A 18 10.56 13.55 -3.92
C ILE A 18 10.92 13.66 -2.43
N VAL A 19 11.30 14.85 -1.99
CA VAL A 19 11.66 15.08 -0.59
C VAL A 19 10.46 14.84 0.31
N GLY A 20 9.28 15.34 -0.06
CA GLY A 20 8.05 15.17 0.68
C GLY A 20 7.65 13.70 0.83
N LEU A 21 7.62 12.94 -0.25
CA LEU A 21 7.32 11.51 -0.24
C LEU A 21 8.37 10.72 0.56
N ARG A 22 9.63 11.11 0.50
CA ARG A 22 10.68 10.46 1.28
C ARG A 22 10.54 10.69 2.79
N LEU A 23 10.02 11.84 3.20
CA LEU A 23 9.76 12.16 4.60
C LEU A 23 8.53 11.42 5.15
N THR A 24 7.56 11.11 4.29
CA THR A 24 6.33 10.41 4.69
C THR A 24 6.56 8.94 5.08
N GLY A 25 7.65 8.31 4.63
CA GLY A 25 8.06 6.96 5.10
C GLY A 25 8.66 6.09 4.01
N LYS A 26 9.44 5.08 4.44
CA LYS A 26 10.03 4.05 3.57
C LYS A 26 9.08 2.85 3.44
N ARG A 27 7.89 3.01 2.86
CA ARG A 27 7.08 1.84 2.52
C ARG A 27 7.52 1.29 1.17
N GLN A 28 7.50 -0.03 1.06
CA GLN A 28 7.90 -0.71 -0.16
C GLN A 28 6.89 -0.37 -1.28
N ILE A 29 7.40 0.08 -2.40
CA ILE A 29 6.60 0.50 -3.57
C ILE A 29 5.77 -0.66 -4.15
N GLY A 30 6.04 -1.90 -3.73
CA GLY A 30 5.35 -3.11 -4.20
C GLY A 30 3.96 -3.37 -3.58
N GLU A 31 3.64 -2.72 -2.46
CA GLU A 31 2.37 -2.93 -1.73
C GLU A 31 1.76 -1.58 -1.35
N LEU A 32 1.21 -0.87 -2.34
CA LEU A 32 0.54 0.40 -2.10
C LEU A 32 -0.76 0.17 -1.35
N GLU A 33 -0.88 0.74 -0.15
CA GLU A 33 -2.16 0.83 0.54
C GLU A 33 -3.12 1.77 -0.24
N PRO A 34 -4.44 1.56 -0.19
CA PRO A 34 -5.41 2.42 -0.89
C PRO A 34 -5.26 3.91 -0.57
N ILE A 35 -4.84 4.25 0.65
CA ILE A 35 -4.58 5.63 1.08
C ILE A 35 -3.37 6.23 0.34
N GLU A 36 -2.32 5.45 0.12
CA GLU A 36 -1.13 5.90 -0.60
C GLU A 36 -1.42 6.13 -2.08
N LEU A 37 -2.32 5.30 -2.67
CA LEU A 37 -2.81 5.52 -4.03
C LEU A 37 -3.56 6.86 -4.14
N VAL A 38 -4.50 7.14 -3.23
CA VAL A 38 -5.23 8.41 -3.20
C VAL A 38 -4.28 9.59 -3.01
N LEU A 39 -3.30 9.46 -2.12
CA LEU A 39 -2.27 10.49 -1.91
C LEU A 39 -1.50 10.78 -3.20
N THR A 40 -1.02 9.76 -3.90
CA THR A 40 -0.24 9.93 -5.14
C THR A 40 -1.07 10.55 -6.24
N MET A 41 -2.35 10.19 -6.38
CA MET A 41 -3.26 10.80 -7.35
C MET A 41 -3.49 12.28 -7.03
N LEU A 42 -3.79 12.62 -5.78
CA LEU A 42 -3.98 14.01 -5.35
C LEU A 42 -2.72 14.87 -5.53
N LEU A 43 -1.54 14.32 -5.20
CA LEU A 43 -0.27 15.02 -5.42
C LEU A 43 0.00 15.29 -6.91
N SER A 44 -0.34 14.33 -7.77
CA SER A 44 -0.20 14.49 -9.22
C SER A 44 -1.06 15.62 -9.74
N ASP A 45 -2.33 15.69 -9.34
CA ASP A 45 -3.24 16.74 -9.74
C ASP A 45 -2.81 18.11 -9.22
N LEU A 46 -2.43 18.20 -7.94
CA LEU A 46 -1.97 19.44 -7.32
C LEU A 46 -0.68 19.98 -7.95
N ALA A 47 0.20 19.11 -8.40
CA ALA A 47 1.45 19.52 -9.06
C ALA A 47 1.23 19.93 -10.52
N SER A 48 0.24 19.36 -11.20
CA SER A 48 -0.02 19.59 -12.62
C SER A 48 -0.38 21.06 -12.91
N VAL A 49 -1.25 21.66 -12.10
CA VAL A 49 -1.73 23.03 -12.30
C VAL A 49 -0.60 24.06 -12.28
N PRO A 50 0.25 24.16 -11.22
CA PRO A 50 1.30 25.17 -11.17
C PRO A 50 2.44 24.91 -12.17
N MET A 51 2.54 23.70 -12.74
CA MET A 51 3.49 23.40 -13.81
C MET A 51 3.02 23.98 -15.15
N GLN A 52 1.72 24.05 -15.40
CA GLN A 52 1.12 24.42 -16.68
C GLN A 52 0.63 25.86 -16.71
N ASP A 53 0.11 26.36 -15.60
CA ASP A 53 -0.43 27.72 -15.49
C ASP A 53 0.65 28.69 -15.00
N PHE A 54 1.13 29.56 -15.91
CA PHE A 54 2.18 30.55 -15.63
C PHE A 54 1.64 31.82 -14.99
N ASP A 55 0.34 32.08 -15.08
CA ASP A 55 -0.31 33.25 -14.50
C ASP A 55 -0.53 33.08 -13.00
N SER A 56 -0.64 31.82 -12.55
CA SER A 56 -0.71 31.49 -11.13
C SER A 56 0.65 31.53 -10.46
N PRO A 57 0.78 32.14 -9.26
CA PRO A 57 2.02 32.07 -8.49
C PRO A 57 2.28 30.64 -8.02
N LEU A 58 3.55 30.21 -8.05
CA LEU A 58 3.98 28.85 -7.68
C LEU A 58 3.54 28.43 -6.26
N ILE A 59 3.39 29.41 -5.38
CA ILE A 59 2.97 29.21 -3.98
C ILE A 59 1.59 28.56 -3.87
N ASN A 60 0.70 28.81 -4.83
CA ASN A 60 -0.64 28.22 -4.86
C ASN A 60 -0.62 26.71 -5.07
N GLY A 61 0.45 26.17 -5.66
CA GLY A 61 0.65 24.72 -5.77
C GLY A 61 1.46 24.16 -4.60
N VAL A 62 2.48 24.88 -4.12
CA VAL A 62 3.35 24.43 -3.04
C VAL A 62 2.59 24.28 -1.72
N VAL A 63 1.74 25.24 -1.36
CA VAL A 63 1.00 25.21 -0.09
C VAL A 63 0.08 23.98 0.03
N PRO A 64 -0.80 23.66 -0.93
CA PRO A 64 -1.63 22.45 -0.83
C PRO A 64 -0.81 21.16 -0.82
N ILE A 65 0.29 21.08 -1.57
CA ILE A 65 1.19 19.92 -1.56
C ILE A 65 1.78 19.71 -0.16
N LEU A 66 2.34 20.76 0.44
CA LEU A 66 2.90 20.70 1.80
C LEU A 66 1.83 20.36 2.84
N THR A 67 0.63 20.91 2.71
CA THR A 67 -0.50 20.61 3.60
C THR A 67 -0.88 19.13 3.51
N LEU A 68 -0.95 18.57 2.32
CA LEU A 68 -1.29 17.16 2.11
C LEU A 68 -0.20 16.23 2.67
N LEU A 69 1.08 16.55 2.45
CA LEU A 69 2.20 15.82 3.01
C LEU A 69 2.23 15.88 4.54
N ALA A 70 1.98 17.05 5.13
CA ALA A 70 1.90 17.23 6.57
C ALA A 70 0.74 16.43 7.17
N LEU A 71 -0.43 16.47 6.53
CA LEU A 71 -1.61 15.71 6.94
C LEU A 71 -1.34 14.20 6.89
N THR A 72 -0.73 13.71 5.82
CA THR A 72 -0.39 12.28 5.67
C THR A 72 0.62 11.84 6.74
N THR A 73 1.63 12.66 7.01
CA THR A 73 2.61 12.39 8.06
C THR A 73 1.95 12.36 9.44
N LEU A 74 1.02 13.28 9.69
CA LEU A 74 0.25 13.33 10.93
C LEU A 74 -0.65 12.09 11.09
N LEU A 75 -1.36 11.70 10.04
CA LEU A 75 -2.19 10.49 10.03
C LEU A 75 -1.36 9.23 10.28
N SER A 76 -0.19 9.11 9.65
CA SER A 76 0.76 8.02 9.88
C SER A 76 1.24 7.98 11.32
N TYR A 77 1.56 9.13 11.91
CA TYR A 77 1.95 9.22 13.32
C TYR A 77 0.84 8.79 14.27
N ILE A 78 -0.40 9.24 14.03
CA ILE A 78 -1.57 8.86 14.83
C ILE A 78 -1.83 7.35 14.70
N SER A 79 -1.75 6.79 13.48
CA SER A 79 -1.91 5.36 13.21
C SER A 79 -0.85 4.51 13.92
N PHE A 80 0.38 5.01 14.01
CA PHE A 80 1.44 4.34 14.76
C PHE A 80 1.15 4.31 16.27
N ARG A 81 0.58 5.39 16.83
CA ARG A 81 0.32 5.49 18.26
C ARG A 81 -0.98 4.81 18.70
N SER A 82 -1.96 4.66 17.82
CA SER A 82 -3.29 4.11 18.12
C SER A 82 -3.64 2.96 17.19
N GLY A 83 -3.62 1.73 17.73
CA GLY A 83 -4.01 0.53 16.97
C GLY A 83 -5.47 0.58 16.48
N ARG A 84 -6.38 1.18 17.26
CA ARG A 84 -7.79 1.34 16.86
C ARG A 84 -7.95 2.29 15.67
N PHE A 85 -7.17 3.37 15.65
CA PHE A 85 -7.18 4.31 14.53
C PHE A 85 -6.59 3.68 13.26
N ARG A 86 -5.52 2.89 13.42
CA ARG A 86 -4.92 2.12 12.32
C ARG A 86 -5.92 1.13 11.73
N SER A 87 -6.62 0.37 12.57
CA SER A 87 -7.63 -0.59 12.15
C SER A 87 -8.80 0.07 11.40
N LEU A 88 -9.19 1.28 11.80
CA LEU A 88 -10.25 2.05 11.14
C LEU A 88 -9.83 2.54 9.75
N ILE A 89 -8.57 2.95 9.58
CA ILE A 89 -8.07 3.58 8.33
C ILE A 89 -7.50 2.54 7.36
N CYS A 90 -6.62 1.66 7.85
CA CYS A 90 -5.93 0.68 7.02
C CYS A 90 -6.67 -0.68 6.98
N GLY A 91 -7.67 -0.89 7.85
CA GLY A 91 -8.29 -2.19 8.05
C GLY A 91 -7.45 -3.12 8.94
N GLU A 92 -7.92 -4.35 9.11
CA GLU A 92 -7.23 -5.40 9.85
C GLU A 92 -7.01 -6.62 8.94
N PRO A 93 -5.83 -7.27 9.01
CA PRO A 93 -5.62 -8.51 8.30
C PRO A 93 -6.60 -9.58 8.81
N ALA A 94 -7.17 -10.35 7.90
CA ALA A 94 -8.18 -11.34 8.22
C ALA A 94 -7.73 -12.76 7.83
N ILE A 95 -7.77 -13.71 8.78
CA ILE A 95 -7.50 -15.12 8.47
C ILE A 95 -8.69 -15.68 7.70
N VAL A 96 -8.50 -15.99 6.43
CA VAL A 96 -9.53 -16.55 5.52
C VAL A 96 -9.46 -18.07 5.39
N VAL A 97 -8.25 -18.66 5.64
CA VAL A 97 -8.06 -20.12 5.75
C VAL A 97 -7.33 -20.44 7.05
N ARG A 98 -7.77 -21.48 7.74
CA ARG A 98 -7.10 -22.02 8.93
C ARG A 98 -7.05 -23.55 8.88
N CYS A 99 -5.86 -24.14 8.80
CA CYS A 99 -5.65 -25.58 8.73
C CYS A 99 -6.53 -26.26 7.66
N GLY A 100 -6.47 -25.78 6.44
CA GLY A 100 -7.22 -26.32 5.30
C GLY A 100 -8.72 -26.04 5.32
N ARG A 101 -9.23 -25.23 6.26
CA ARG A 101 -10.66 -24.90 6.39
C ARG A 101 -10.91 -23.42 6.12
N LEU A 102 -11.88 -23.15 5.25
CA LEU A 102 -12.33 -21.81 4.94
C LEU A 102 -13.01 -21.15 6.15
N GLN A 103 -12.63 -19.92 6.46
CA GLN A 103 -13.25 -19.09 7.48
C GLN A 103 -14.37 -18.24 6.85
N GLN A 104 -15.52 -18.84 6.62
CA GLN A 104 -16.64 -18.20 5.90
C GLN A 104 -17.05 -16.85 6.49
N ARG A 105 -16.98 -16.68 7.82
CA ARG A 105 -17.34 -15.43 8.48
C ARG A 105 -16.35 -14.30 8.11
N ALA A 106 -15.05 -14.60 8.09
CA ALA A 106 -14.01 -13.66 7.69
C ALA A 106 -14.13 -13.30 6.21
N MET A 107 -14.36 -14.28 5.34
CA MET A 107 -14.57 -14.08 3.91
C MET A 107 -15.78 -13.18 3.62
N ARG A 108 -16.93 -13.45 4.26
CA ARG A 108 -18.13 -12.61 4.11
C ARG A 108 -17.92 -11.18 4.61
N HIS A 109 -17.20 -11.00 5.73
CA HIS A 109 -16.91 -9.69 6.27
C HIS A 109 -16.07 -8.85 5.30
N ASN A 110 -15.10 -9.49 4.66
CA ASN A 110 -14.20 -8.86 3.68
C ASN A 110 -14.72 -8.94 2.24
N ARG A 111 -15.96 -9.44 2.02
CA ARG A 111 -16.59 -9.57 0.69
C ARG A 111 -15.76 -10.37 -0.31
N MET A 112 -14.96 -11.31 0.19
CA MET A 112 -14.13 -12.18 -0.62
C MET A 112 -14.89 -13.44 -0.99
N THR A 113 -14.89 -13.81 -2.26
CA THR A 113 -15.47 -15.05 -2.76
C THR A 113 -14.50 -16.22 -2.64
N VAL A 114 -15.01 -17.45 -2.71
CA VAL A 114 -14.15 -18.64 -2.71
C VAL A 114 -13.32 -18.71 -3.99
N ASP A 115 -13.88 -18.26 -5.10
CA ASP A 115 -13.19 -18.28 -6.40
C ASP A 115 -12.00 -17.33 -6.43
N GLU A 116 -12.16 -16.11 -5.91
CA GLU A 116 -11.06 -15.13 -5.72
C GLU A 116 -9.96 -15.71 -4.83
N LEU A 117 -10.32 -16.27 -3.66
CA LEU A 117 -9.35 -16.90 -2.79
C LEU A 117 -8.58 -18.03 -3.48
N MET A 118 -9.28 -18.87 -4.24
CA MET A 118 -8.64 -19.98 -4.95
C MET A 118 -7.77 -19.50 -6.11
N GLU A 119 -8.09 -18.36 -6.72
CA GLU A 119 -7.27 -17.70 -7.74
C GLU A 119 -5.96 -17.19 -7.13
N ASP A 120 -6.04 -16.46 -6.01
CA ASP A 120 -4.87 -15.95 -5.28
C ASP A 120 -3.95 -17.09 -4.81
N LEU A 121 -4.52 -18.18 -4.30
CA LEU A 121 -3.77 -19.37 -3.89
C LEU A 121 -3.03 -20.00 -5.07
N ARG A 122 -3.71 -20.15 -6.23
CA ARG A 122 -3.08 -20.68 -7.46
C ARG A 122 -1.98 -19.76 -7.96
N GLY A 123 -2.17 -18.45 -7.89
CA GLY A 123 -1.13 -17.45 -8.22
C GLY A 123 0.15 -17.62 -7.41
N GLN A 124 0.03 -18.15 -6.17
CA GLN A 124 1.16 -18.46 -5.29
C GLN A 124 1.62 -19.94 -5.38
N GLY A 125 1.13 -20.70 -6.37
CA GLY A 125 1.50 -22.09 -6.59
C GLY A 125 0.82 -23.10 -5.66
N VAL A 126 -0.22 -22.68 -4.92
CA VAL A 126 -0.97 -23.55 -4.01
C VAL A 126 -2.24 -24.04 -4.70
N THR A 127 -2.29 -25.33 -4.99
CA THR A 127 -3.43 -25.97 -5.66
C THR A 127 -4.39 -26.65 -4.72
N ASN A 128 -3.95 -27.01 -3.51
CA ASN A 128 -4.75 -27.76 -2.56
C ASN A 128 -4.91 -26.98 -1.25
N LEU A 129 -6.14 -26.70 -0.89
CA LEU A 129 -6.47 -25.97 0.34
C LEU A 129 -6.01 -26.72 1.61
N LYS A 130 -5.91 -28.05 1.57
CA LYS A 130 -5.49 -28.89 2.71
C LYS A 130 -4.03 -28.65 3.10
N ASP A 131 -3.20 -28.16 2.16
CA ASP A 131 -1.78 -27.91 2.39
C ASP A 131 -1.57 -26.52 3.05
N VAL A 132 -2.63 -25.71 3.15
CA VAL A 132 -2.59 -24.39 3.74
C VAL A 132 -2.76 -24.46 5.25
N LYS A 133 -1.76 -23.99 5.98
CA LYS A 133 -1.86 -23.80 7.44
C LYS A 133 -2.65 -22.55 7.77
N TYR A 134 -2.28 -21.41 7.18
CA TYR A 134 -2.98 -20.15 7.26
C TYR A 134 -2.95 -19.45 5.91
N ALA A 135 -4.06 -18.86 5.51
CA ALA A 135 -4.11 -17.82 4.49
C ALA A 135 -4.70 -16.57 5.13
N VAL A 136 -4.00 -15.46 4.99
CA VAL A 136 -4.34 -14.16 5.58
C VAL A 136 -4.59 -13.19 4.45
N LEU A 137 -5.78 -12.59 4.43
CA LEU A 137 -6.06 -11.44 3.58
C LEU A 137 -5.45 -10.20 4.25
N GLU A 138 -4.45 -9.64 3.63
CA GLU A 138 -3.74 -8.45 4.11
C GLU A 138 -4.55 -7.16 3.86
N THR A 139 -4.15 -6.09 4.49
CA THR A 139 -4.78 -4.76 4.31
C THR A 139 -4.57 -4.18 2.90
N SER A 140 -3.55 -4.65 2.18
CA SER A 140 -3.31 -4.33 0.77
C SER A 140 -4.30 -5.02 -0.19
N GLY A 141 -5.07 -5.99 0.30
CA GLY A 141 -5.95 -6.83 -0.51
C GLY A 141 -5.28 -8.10 -1.04
N GLN A 142 -3.99 -8.31 -0.78
CA GLN A 142 -3.27 -9.51 -1.16
C GLN A 142 -3.49 -10.63 -0.15
N VAL A 143 -3.43 -11.88 -0.60
CA VAL A 143 -3.50 -13.06 0.27
C VAL A 143 -2.11 -13.59 0.55
N SER A 144 -1.68 -13.58 1.81
CA SER A 144 -0.44 -14.21 2.26
C SER A 144 -0.70 -15.66 2.68
N VAL A 145 0.13 -16.61 2.21
CA VAL A 145 -0.08 -18.04 2.47
C VAL A 145 1.07 -18.65 3.27
N CYS A 146 0.72 -19.38 4.32
CA CYS A 146 1.64 -20.22 5.06
C CYS A 146 1.22 -21.69 4.89
N LEU A 147 2.10 -22.53 4.34
CA LEU A 147 1.85 -23.94 4.13
C LEU A 147 2.08 -24.79 5.39
N LEU A 148 1.42 -25.93 5.48
CA LEU A 148 1.61 -26.92 6.54
C LEU A 148 3.00 -27.58 6.46
N TYR A 149 3.53 -27.75 5.23
CA TYR A 149 4.85 -28.28 4.97
C TYR A 149 5.70 -27.23 4.26
N THR A 150 6.63 -26.63 4.97
CA THR A 150 7.77 -26.00 4.32
C THR A 150 8.68 -27.13 3.84
N SER A 151 9.10 -27.11 2.57
CA SER A 151 10.17 -28.00 2.08
C SER A 151 11.31 -27.97 3.08
N PRO A 152 11.91 -29.13 3.43
CA PRO A 152 13.05 -29.14 4.33
C PRO A 152 14.11 -28.19 3.78
N SER A 153 14.64 -27.34 4.64
CA SER A 153 15.72 -26.44 4.29
C SER A 153 16.88 -27.27 3.72
N PRO A 154 17.62 -26.80 2.71
CA PRO A 154 18.81 -27.49 2.20
C PRO A 154 19.82 -27.91 3.32
N ARG A 155 19.75 -27.22 4.45
CA ARG A 155 20.56 -27.55 5.64
C ARG A 155 20.09 -28.78 6.41
N ASP A 156 18.85 -29.24 6.24
CA ASP A 156 18.30 -30.38 6.93
C ASP A 156 18.64 -31.71 6.21
N THR A 157 18.99 -31.65 4.91
CA THR A 157 19.42 -32.79 4.10
C THR A 157 20.91 -33.13 4.26
N GLU A 158 21.72 -32.24 4.84
CA GLU A 158 23.16 -32.50 5.07
C GLU A 158 23.45 -33.20 6.40
N ARG A 159 22.45 -33.58 7.19
CA ARG A 159 22.61 -34.25 8.50
C ARG A 159 22.09 -35.69 8.54
N SER A 160 21.97 -36.35 7.38
CA SER A 160 21.68 -37.80 7.30
C SER A 160 22.86 -38.54 6.74
#